data_c9056685f6830affe4543ae7d0d11cc5
#
_entry.id   c9056685f6830affe4543ae7d0d11cc5
#
_cell.length_a   1.000
_cell.length_b   1.000
_cell.length_c   1.000
_cell.angle_alpha   90.00
_cell.angle_beta   90.00
_cell.angle_gamma   90.00
#
_symmetry.space_group_name_H-M   'P 1'
#
loop_
_entity.id
_entity.type
_entity.pdbx_description
1 polymer ?
#
loop_
_entity_poly.entity_id
_entity_poly.type
_entity_poly.pdbx_seq_one_letter_code
_entity_poly.pdbx_strand_id
1 'polypeptide(L)'
;MSQENELGRLRRERGWSQQELAKRSGVSRAEVSAVENARLSPSIATALALARALGRTVEELFALAGGGGDAAWAFPPRTKSGRFWEARVGARRLLFPVEPTALGVVPHDGTFRSDFLEPKPANEYEDTLVIAGCDPAIGLLTSELRRVDGLRVIALTRSSRDALPLLERGLVHAAGVHWFSERGRDGNELVVSTTLGSGYRLLHLARWQEGVALAPSIRVRSTSALARSRIRWVGREEGSGARRCLDRLLGGPGRTSASKRFRHVASDHRGVAQAVAGGWADAGVAVRLAAEEAGLDFLSVQREDYDLCVPDALCSDRVVLALGRALRSGVVRKLYRDLPGYDTRRMGEEKVVD
;
A
#
# COMPACT_ATOMS: atom_id res chain seq x y z
N MET A 1 16.64 -4.43 -30.47
CA MET A 1 16.24 -3.24 -31.27
C MET A 1 16.56 -2.04 -30.40
N SER A 2 17.48 -1.15 -30.81
CA SER A 2 17.90 0.03 -30.04
C SER A 2 16.71 0.98 -29.91
N GLN A 3 16.36 1.38 -28.71
CA GLN A 3 15.38 2.42 -28.46
C GLN A 3 15.83 3.70 -29.14
N GLU A 4 15.06 4.11 -30.14
CA GLU A 4 15.25 5.33 -30.87
C GLU A 4 14.89 6.49 -29.94
N ASN A 5 15.83 7.41 -29.69
CA ASN A 5 15.53 8.53 -28.82
C ASN A 5 14.71 9.62 -29.55
N GLU A 6 14.05 10.46 -28.78
CA GLU A 6 13.17 11.51 -29.27
C GLU A 6 13.87 12.49 -30.22
N LEU A 7 15.18 12.73 -30.01
CA LEU A 7 16.02 13.59 -30.84
C LEU A 7 16.06 13.10 -32.31
N GLY A 8 16.32 11.79 -32.51
CA GLY A 8 16.37 11.20 -33.83
C GLY A 8 15.02 11.20 -34.53
N ARG A 9 13.92 10.98 -33.81
CA ARG A 9 12.55 11.03 -34.32
C ARG A 9 12.21 12.44 -34.80
N LEU A 10 12.36 13.45 -33.97
CA LEU A 10 12.03 14.86 -34.30
C LEU A 10 12.87 15.43 -35.43
N ARG A 11 14.15 15.04 -35.52
CA ARG A 11 15.00 15.40 -36.65
C ARG A 11 14.44 14.86 -37.98
N ARG A 12 14.05 13.56 -38.00
CA ARG A 12 13.49 12.95 -39.22
C ARG A 12 12.13 13.51 -39.60
N GLU A 13 11.29 13.80 -38.65
CA GLU A 13 10.00 14.50 -38.92
C GLU A 13 10.18 15.81 -39.62
N ARG A 14 11.32 16.50 -39.42
CA ARG A 14 11.69 17.71 -40.15
C ARG A 14 12.44 17.44 -41.48
N GLY A 15 12.66 16.18 -41.82
CA GLY A 15 13.41 15.82 -43.01
C GLY A 15 14.93 16.13 -42.93
N TRP A 16 15.47 16.34 -41.72
CA TRP A 16 16.86 16.74 -41.58
C TRP A 16 17.80 15.53 -41.46
N SER A 17 18.99 15.65 -42.10
CA SER A 17 20.10 14.74 -41.83
C SER A 17 20.77 15.06 -40.51
N GLN A 18 21.55 14.13 -39.95
CA GLN A 18 22.40 14.43 -38.76
C GLN A 18 23.36 15.59 -39.02
N GLN A 19 23.84 15.73 -40.24
CA GLN A 19 24.71 16.82 -40.64
C GLN A 19 23.95 18.16 -40.62
N GLU A 20 22.70 18.18 -41.05
CA GLU A 20 21.85 19.38 -41.01
C GLU A 20 21.53 19.81 -39.58
N LEU A 21 21.19 18.89 -38.71
CA LEU A 21 20.98 19.18 -37.29
C LEU A 21 22.28 19.69 -36.64
N ALA A 22 23.41 19.07 -36.93
CA ALA A 22 24.72 19.51 -36.45
C ALA A 22 25.02 20.97 -36.86
N LYS A 23 24.79 21.31 -38.12
CA LYS A 23 24.97 22.68 -38.65
C LYS A 23 24.05 23.69 -37.92
N ARG A 24 22.78 23.35 -37.71
CA ARG A 24 21.77 24.23 -37.07
C ARG A 24 21.97 24.41 -35.58
N SER A 25 22.47 23.40 -34.92
CA SER A 25 22.70 23.42 -33.48
C SER A 25 24.10 23.90 -33.07
N GLY A 26 25.05 23.91 -33.99
CA GLY A 26 26.46 24.19 -33.71
C GLY A 26 27.15 23.03 -32.96
N VAL A 27 26.54 21.85 -32.94
CA VAL A 27 27.07 20.63 -32.32
C VAL A 27 27.71 19.75 -33.39
N SER A 28 28.77 19.03 -33.10
CA SER A 28 29.42 18.17 -34.08
C SER A 28 28.50 17.03 -34.53
N ARG A 29 28.61 16.60 -35.81
CA ARG A 29 27.84 15.46 -36.35
C ARG A 29 28.09 14.18 -35.53
N ALA A 30 29.32 13.96 -35.07
CA ALA A 30 29.69 12.78 -34.27
C ALA A 30 28.94 12.80 -32.95
N GLU A 31 28.86 13.96 -32.29
CA GLU A 31 28.12 14.14 -31.03
C GLU A 31 26.60 14.00 -31.22
N VAL A 32 26.03 14.59 -32.30
CA VAL A 32 24.62 14.35 -32.64
C VAL A 32 24.34 12.87 -32.80
N SER A 33 25.18 12.12 -33.54
CA SER A 33 25.02 10.69 -33.73
C SER A 33 25.20 9.90 -32.44
N ALA A 34 26.15 10.27 -31.58
CA ALA A 34 26.37 9.59 -30.30
C ALA A 34 25.19 9.79 -29.33
N VAL A 35 24.62 11.00 -29.31
CA VAL A 35 23.45 11.35 -28.50
C VAL A 35 22.19 10.64 -29.02
N GLU A 36 21.94 10.63 -30.37
CA GLU A 36 20.80 9.91 -30.95
C GLU A 36 20.81 8.40 -30.67
N ASN A 37 21.99 7.80 -30.59
CA ASN A 37 22.14 6.39 -30.32
C ASN A 37 22.31 6.07 -28.80
N ALA A 38 22.05 7.05 -27.93
CA ALA A 38 22.20 6.93 -26.47
C ALA A 38 23.61 6.47 -26.02
N ARG A 39 24.64 6.73 -26.84
CA ARG A 39 26.04 6.41 -26.53
C ARG A 39 26.73 7.52 -25.72
N LEU A 40 26.14 8.72 -25.72
CA LEU A 40 26.65 9.88 -25.01
C LEU A 40 25.48 10.65 -24.41
N SER A 41 25.58 10.97 -23.12
CA SER A 41 24.72 11.98 -22.48
C SER A 41 25.25 13.37 -22.83
N PRO A 42 24.43 14.25 -23.46
CA PRO A 42 24.90 15.57 -23.85
C PRO A 42 25.22 16.43 -22.62
N SER A 43 26.16 17.34 -22.78
CA SER A 43 26.36 18.43 -21.80
C SER A 43 25.11 19.33 -21.79
N ILE A 44 24.91 20.13 -20.74
CA ILE A 44 23.81 21.10 -20.67
C ILE A 44 23.87 22.06 -21.87
N ALA A 45 25.06 22.51 -22.26
CA ALA A 45 25.24 23.38 -23.41
C ALA A 45 24.81 22.70 -24.73
N THR A 46 25.23 21.46 -24.94
CA THR A 46 24.85 20.65 -26.11
C THR A 46 23.33 20.39 -26.12
N ALA A 47 22.72 20.04 -24.98
CA ALA A 47 21.30 19.80 -24.86
C ALA A 47 20.47 21.05 -25.22
N LEU A 48 20.85 22.20 -24.68
CA LEU A 48 20.21 23.49 -25.01
C LEU A 48 20.36 23.87 -26.48
N ALA A 49 21.53 23.62 -27.08
CA ALA A 49 21.75 23.91 -28.50
C ALA A 49 20.88 23.06 -29.45
N LEU A 50 20.77 21.76 -29.16
CA LEU A 50 19.92 20.83 -29.88
C LEU A 50 18.43 21.17 -29.72
N ALA A 51 18.01 21.50 -28.47
CA ALA A 51 16.65 21.90 -28.18
C ALA A 51 16.23 23.16 -28.96
N ARG A 52 17.06 24.21 -28.93
CA ARG A 52 16.85 25.44 -29.69
C ARG A 52 16.75 25.17 -31.20
N ALA A 53 17.65 24.37 -31.75
CA ALA A 53 17.63 24.05 -33.19
C ALA A 53 16.34 23.32 -33.62
N LEU A 54 15.78 22.50 -32.71
CA LEU A 54 14.54 21.78 -32.97
C LEU A 54 13.28 22.50 -32.45
N GLY A 55 13.39 23.73 -31.93
CA GLY A 55 12.24 24.47 -31.39
C GLY A 55 11.48 23.72 -30.32
N ARG A 56 12.21 23.01 -29.43
CA ARG A 56 11.70 22.21 -28.33
C ARG A 56 12.40 22.59 -27.04
N THR A 57 11.83 22.17 -25.91
CA THR A 57 12.54 22.27 -24.63
C THR A 57 13.54 21.13 -24.46
N VAL A 58 14.51 21.27 -23.53
CA VAL A 58 15.47 20.22 -23.22
C VAL A 58 14.74 19.00 -22.67
N GLU A 59 13.70 19.23 -21.86
CA GLU A 59 12.86 18.19 -21.27
C GLU A 59 12.10 17.39 -22.35
N GLU A 60 11.63 18.05 -23.42
CA GLU A 60 10.97 17.37 -24.55
C GLU A 60 11.93 16.51 -25.38
N LEU A 61 13.21 16.89 -25.46
CA LEU A 61 14.21 16.14 -26.26
C LEU A 61 14.91 15.06 -25.46
N PHE A 62 15.20 15.36 -24.22
CA PHE A 62 16.01 14.56 -23.34
C PHE A 62 15.22 14.22 -22.08
N ALA A 63 13.88 14.11 -22.18
CA ALA A 63 13.12 13.43 -21.18
C ALA A 63 13.91 12.14 -20.90
N LEU A 64 14.59 12.11 -19.77
CA LEU A 64 15.36 10.95 -19.32
C LEU A 64 14.44 9.76 -19.58
N ALA A 65 14.94 8.75 -20.27
CA ALA A 65 14.21 7.49 -20.45
C ALA A 65 13.93 6.90 -19.06
N GLY A 66 12.84 7.36 -18.48
CA GLY A 66 12.48 7.29 -17.06
C GLY A 66 11.52 8.40 -16.68
N GLY A 67 11.40 9.46 -17.47
CA GLY A 67 10.38 10.49 -17.40
C GLY A 67 9.14 10.11 -18.20
N GLY A 68 8.52 9.01 -17.91
CA GLY A 68 7.10 8.84 -18.25
C GLY A 68 6.35 9.91 -17.46
N GLY A 69 5.65 10.84 -18.15
CA GLY A 69 5.00 12.02 -17.60
C GLY A 69 4.43 11.84 -16.20
N ASP A 70 4.71 12.80 -15.34
CA ASP A 70 4.05 13.08 -14.05
C ASP A 70 3.90 11.97 -12.99
N ALA A 71 4.70 10.90 -12.99
CA ALA A 71 4.67 9.93 -11.92
C ALA A 71 5.33 10.50 -10.65
N ALA A 72 4.53 10.73 -9.62
CA ALA A 72 4.99 11.25 -8.33
C ALA A 72 5.07 10.13 -7.29
N TRP A 73 6.00 10.22 -6.34
CA TRP A 73 6.00 9.33 -5.19
C TRP A 73 4.72 9.51 -4.37
N ALA A 74 3.99 8.43 -4.12
CA ALA A 74 2.84 8.44 -3.21
C ALA A 74 3.28 8.83 -1.79
N PHE A 75 4.45 8.35 -1.40
CA PHE A 75 5.18 8.77 -0.21
C PHE A 75 6.69 8.57 -0.44
N PRO A 76 7.55 9.38 0.22
CA PRO A 76 8.99 9.30 -0.01
C PRO A 76 9.56 7.93 0.39
N PRO A 77 10.46 7.35 -0.42
CA PRO A 77 11.16 6.14 -0.03
C PRO A 77 12.02 6.39 1.22
N ARG A 78 12.09 5.39 2.10
CA ARG A 78 12.90 5.44 3.34
C ARG A 78 14.40 5.24 3.11
N THR A 79 14.77 4.81 1.92
CA THR A 79 16.15 4.47 1.52
C THR A 79 16.56 5.28 0.30
N LYS A 80 17.86 5.46 0.10
CA LYS A 80 18.41 6.15 -1.08
C LYS A 80 18.36 5.29 -2.36
N SER A 81 18.12 4.01 -2.22
CA SER A 81 17.98 3.08 -3.35
C SER A 81 17.02 1.97 -2.99
N GLY A 82 16.33 1.42 -4.00
CA GLY A 82 15.37 0.36 -3.79
C GLY A 82 14.57 0.03 -5.04
N ARG A 83 13.43 -0.56 -4.84
CA ARG A 83 12.48 -0.96 -5.87
C ARG A 83 11.18 -0.19 -5.70
N PHE A 84 10.42 -0.04 -6.77
CA PHE A 84 9.11 0.59 -6.72
C PHE A 84 8.08 -0.19 -7.51
N TRP A 85 6.84 -0.02 -7.10
CA TRP A 85 5.64 -0.30 -7.89
C TRP A 85 5.10 0.99 -8.48
N GLU A 86 4.46 0.88 -9.62
CA GLU A 86 3.73 1.97 -10.23
C GLU A 86 2.25 1.61 -10.36
N ALA A 87 1.37 2.56 -10.05
CA ALA A 87 -0.06 2.41 -10.23
C ALA A 87 -0.73 3.73 -10.56
N ARG A 88 -1.89 3.66 -11.23
CA ARG A 88 -2.76 4.81 -11.42
C ARG A 88 -3.83 4.80 -10.32
N VAL A 89 -4.00 5.91 -9.62
CA VAL A 89 -5.10 6.12 -8.66
C VAL A 89 -5.89 7.34 -9.12
N GLY A 90 -7.10 7.13 -9.62
CA GLY A 90 -7.83 8.15 -10.35
C GLY A 90 -7.05 8.64 -11.58
N ALA A 91 -6.83 9.94 -11.71
CA ALA A 91 -6.04 10.53 -12.80
C ALA A 91 -4.52 10.52 -12.54
N ARG A 92 -4.04 10.12 -11.37
CA ARG A 92 -2.64 10.27 -10.94
C ARG A 92 -1.84 9.00 -11.17
N ARG A 93 -0.66 9.11 -11.80
CA ARG A 93 0.37 8.05 -11.80
C ARG A 93 1.22 8.19 -10.54
N LEU A 94 1.29 7.14 -9.77
CA LEU A 94 1.97 7.13 -8.48
C LEU A 94 3.00 6.01 -8.39
N LEU A 95 4.13 6.34 -7.77
CA LEU A 95 5.20 5.40 -7.45
C LEU A 95 5.12 5.05 -5.96
N PHE A 96 5.16 3.76 -5.68
CA PHE A 96 5.12 3.20 -4.32
C PHE A 96 6.44 2.50 -4.04
N PRO A 97 7.22 2.91 -3.04
CA PRO A 97 8.39 2.13 -2.64
C PRO A 97 7.96 0.71 -2.26
N VAL A 98 8.67 -0.31 -2.78
CA VAL A 98 8.40 -1.70 -2.41
C VAL A 98 8.73 -1.91 -0.95
N GLU A 99 7.73 -2.31 -0.19
CA GLU A 99 7.86 -2.61 1.23
C GLU A 99 8.24 -4.09 1.45
N PRO A 100 8.95 -4.42 2.54
CA PRO A 100 9.20 -5.80 2.90
C PRO A 100 7.88 -6.58 3.07
N THR A 101 7.82 -7.78 2.50
CA THR A 101 6.67 -8.67 2.63
C THR A 101 7.13 -10.02 3.16
N ALA A 102 6.21 -10.79 3.76
CA ALA A 102 6.47 -12.16 4.18
C ALA A 102 6.83 -13.09 3.00
N LEU A 103 6.49 -12.70 1.76
CA LEU A 103 6.84 -13.42 0.54
C LEU A 103 8.29 -13.16 0.06
N GLY A 104 9.05 -12.33 0.77
CA GLY A 104 10.40 -11.95 0.38
C GLY A 104 10.43 -10.97 -0.80
N VAL A 105 11.21 -11.27 -1.85
CA VAL A 105 11.31 -10.40 -3.03
C VAL A 105 10.14 -10.63 -3.96
N VAL A 106 9.29 -9.62 -4.10
CA VAL A 106 8.13 -9.64 -4.99
C VAL A 106 8.40 -8.93 -6.32
N PRO A 107 7.65 -9.23 -7.41
CA PRO A 107 7.72 -8.50 -8.66
C PRO A 107 7.55 -6.98 -8.43
N HIS A 108 8.29 -6.18 -9.17
CA HIS A 108 8.31 -4.72 -9.07
C HIS A 108 8.47 -4.10 -10.46
N ASP A 109 8.18 -2.81 -10.59
CA ASP A 109 8.08 -2.12 -11.88
C ASP A 109 9.35 -1.35 -12.23
N GLY A 110 10.24 -1.17 -11.27
CA GLY A 110 11.53 -0.55 -11.52
C GLY A 110 12.37 -0.45 -10.25
N THR A 111 13.55 0.13 -10.42
CA THR A 111 14.48 0.45 -9.33
C THR A 111 14.70 1.95 -9.27
N PHE A 112 15.15 2.43 -8.11
CA PHE A 112 15.55 3.82 -7.93
C PHE A 112 16.88 3.90 -7.18
N ARG A 113 17.62 4.98 -7.48
CA ARG A 113 18.84 5.34 -6.75
C ARG A 113 18.87 6.86 -6.63
N SER A 114 18.67 7.38 -5.42
CA SER A 114 18.41 8.80 -5.17
C SER A 114 17.27 9.31 -6.06
N ASP A 115 17.46 10.30 -6.90
CA ASP A 115 16.45 10.87 -7.80
C ASP A 115 16.38 10.18 -9.16
N PHE A 116 17.22 9.17 -9.40
CA PHE A 116 17.25 8.43 -10.65
C PHE A 116 16.29 7.24 -10.60
N LEU A 117 15.36 7.19 -11.55
CA LEU A 117 14.39 6.10 -11.73
C LEU A 117 14.80 5.25 -12.93
N GLU A 118 14.83 3.94 -12.74
CA GLU A 118 15.08 2.96 -13.80
C GLU A 118 13.85 2.03 -13.90
N PRO A 119 12.85 2.41 -14.74
CA PRO A 119 11.67 1.60 -14.94
C PRO A 119 12.02 0.34 -15.73
N LYS A 120 11.32 -0.76 -15.44
CA LYS A 120 11.33 -1.94 -16.29
C LYS A 120 10.44 -1.71 -17.52
N PRO A 121 10.70 -2.40 -18.66
CA PRO A 121 9.84 -2.30 -19.82
C PRO A 121 8.39 -2.66 -19.45
N ALA A 122 7.50 -1.80 -19.93
CA ALA A 122 6.03 -1.80 -19.80
C ALA A 122 5.39 -2.96 -19.02
N ASN A 123 4.95 -2.65 -17.80
CA ASN A 123 3.91 -3.42 -17.15
C ASN A 123 2.59 -2.64 -17.26
N GLU A 124 1.48 -3.37 -17.31
CA GLU A 124 0.13 -2.82 -17.38
C GLU A 124 -0.26 -2.24 -16.00
N TYR A 125 0.19 -1.02 -15.70
CA TYR A 125 -0.08 -0.34 -14.41
C TYR A 125 -1.53 0.12 -14.26
N GLU A 126 -2.26 0.22 -15.37
CA GLU A 126 -3.61 0.76 -15.41
C GLU A 126 -4.62 -0.13 -14.67
N ASP A 127 -4.36 -1.44 -14.64
CA ASP A 127 -5.20 -2.42 -13.97
C ASP A 127 -4.64 -2.81 -12.58
N THR A 128 -4.21 -1.83 -11.82
CA THR A 128 -3.65 -2.03 -10.48
C THR A 128 -4.54 -1.41 -9.41
N LEU A 129 -5.09 -2.24 -8.53
CA LEU A 129 -5.79 -1.80 -7.31
C LEU A 129 -4.77 -1.58 -6.17
N VAL A 130 -4.78 -0.41 -5.56
CA VAL A 130 -3.94 -0.10 -4.40
C VAL A 130 -4.83 -0.04 -3.15
N ILE A 131 -4.53 -0.88 -2.17
CA ILE A 131 -5.23 -0.97 -0.88
C ILE A 131 -4.25 -0.70 0.25
N ALA A 132 -4.59 0.18 1.17
CA ALA A 132 -3.87 0.34 2.43
C ALA A 132 -4.72 -0.24 3.58
N GLY A 133 -4.20 -1.19 4.34
CA GLY A 133 -4.94 -1.82 5.43
C GLY A 133 -4.12 -2.84 6.19
N CYS A 134 -4.72 -3.48 7.19
CA CYS A 134 -4.01 -4.41 8.08
C CYS A 134 -4.63 -5.82 8.13
N ASP A 135 -5.56 -6.16 7.20
CA ASP A 135 -6.12 -7.50 7.13
C ASP A 135 -5.02 -8.52 6.76
N PRO A 136 -4.69 -9.48 7.65
CA PRO A 136 -3.68 -10.49 7.34
C PRO A 136 -4.13 -11.48 6.24
N ALA A 137 -5.43 -11.53 5.91
CA ALA A 137 -6.00 -12.38 4.89
C ALA A 137 -6.12 -11.70 3.51
N ILE A 138 -5.67 -10.46 3.35
CA ILE A 138 -5.80 -9.67 2.12
C ILE A 138 -5.28 -10.42 0.88
N GLY A 139 -4.32 -11.33 1.05
CA GLY A 139 -3.79 -12.18 -0.01
C GLY A 139 -4.83 -13.04 -0.72
N LEU A 140 -5.90 -13.46 -0.02
CA LEU A 140 -7.00 -14.23 -0.64
C LEU A 140 -7.80 -13.37 -1.63
N LEU A 141 -8.14 -12.14 -1.22
CA LEU A 141 -8.81 -11.18 -2.10
C LEU A 141 -7.91 -10.80 -3.29
N THR A 142 -6.62 -10.58 -3.04
CA THR A 142 -5.63 -10.30 -4.09
C THR A 142 -5.55 -11.43 -5.12
N SER A 143 -5.49 -12.67 -4.65
CA SER A 143 -5.43 -13.85 -5.52
C SER A 143 -6.67 -14.00 -6.40
N GLU A 144 -7.85 -13.75 -5.82
CA GLU A 144 -9.13 -13.87 -6.56
C GLU A 144 -9.28 -12.74 -7.59
N LEU A 145 -8.97 -11.49 -7.25
CA LEU A 145 -8.98 -10.36 -8.19
C LEU A 145 -8.04 -10.60 -9.38
N ARG A 146 -6.86 -11.16 -9.13
CA ARG A 146 -5.94 -11.53 -10.19
C ARG A 146 -6.50 -12.64 -11.09
N ARG A 147 -7.12 -13.66 -10.47
CA ARG A 147 -7.64 -14.83 -11.18
C ARG A 147 -8.84 -14.49 -12.07
N VAL A 148 -9.77 -13.66 -11.58
CA VAL A 148 -11.04 -13.37 -12.26
C VAL A 148 -10.94 -12.16 -13.17
N ASP A 149 -10.35 -11.08 -12.68
CA ASP A 149 -10.34 -9.78 -13.36
C ASP A 149 -8.98 -9.45 -14.00
N GLY A 150 -7.94 -10.30 -13.80
CA GLY A 150 -6.58 -10.04 -14.27
C GLY A 150 -5.89 -8.90 -13.52
N LEU A 151 -6.48 -8.40 -12.43
CA LEU A 151 -5.99 -7.24 -11.72
C LEU A 151 -4.75 -7.54 -10.88
N ARG A 152 -3.80 -6.64 -10.91
CA ARG A 152 -2.74 -6.58 -9.91
C ARG A 152 -3.25 -5.84 -8.67
N VAL A 153 -2.84 -6.30 -7.49
CA VAL A 153 -3.13 -5.60 -6.23
C VAL A 153 -1.81 -5.25 -5.54
N ILE A 154 -1.68 -3.98 -5.15
CA ILE A 154 -0.65 -3.52 -4.23
C ILE A 154 -1.32 -3.35 -2.86
N ALA A 155 -0.97 -4.24 -1.92
CA ALA A 155 -1.45 -4.19 -0.55
C ALA A 155 -0.37 -3.55 0.34
N LEU A 156 -0.66 -2.36 0.87
CA LEU A 156 0.18 -1.63 1.80
C LEU A 156 -0.27 -1.90 3.23
N THR A 157 0.61 -2.44 4.07
CA THR A 157 0.28 -2.71 5.47
C THR A 157 0.22 -1.40 6.26
N ARG A 158 -1.00 -0.98 6.64
CA ARG A 158 -1.26 0.27 7.37
C ARG A 158 -2.33 0.05 8.43
N SER A 159 -2.18 0.71 9.57
CA SER A 159 -3.29 0.86 10.51
C SER A 159 -4.43 1.68 9.90
N SER A 160 -5.65 1.60 10.44
CA SER A 160 -6.77 2.45 9.97
C SER A 160 -6.42 3.94 10.05
N ARG A 161 -5.67 4.34 11.09
CA ARG A 161 -5.19 5.72 11.27
C ARG A 161 -4.27 6.18 10.14
N ASP A 162 -3.40 5.28 9.65
CA ASP A 162 -2.44 5.63 8.60
C ASP A 162 -3.00 5.41 7.20
N ALA A 163 -4.01 4.54 7.05
CA ALA A 163 -4.66 4.25 5.78
C ALA A 163 -5.60 5.37 5.32
N LEU A 164 -6.40 5.94 6.24
CA LEU A 164 -7.37 7.01 5.92
C LEU A 164 -6.71 8.27 5.34
N PRO A 165 -5.58 8.80 5.87
CA PRO A 165 -4.90 9.94 5.24
C PRO A 165 -4.33 9.64 3.85
N LEU A 166 -3.97 8.38 3.54
CA LEU A 166 -3.57 8.00 2.19
C LEU A 166 -4.75 8.04 1.22
N LEU A 167 -5.93 7.61 1.69
CA LEU A 167 -7.17 7.67 0.93
C LEU A 167 -7.59 9.12 0.66
N GLU A 168 -7.60 9.98 1.70
CA GLU A 168 -7.91 11.41 1.61
C GLU A 168 -7.06 12.13 0.56
N ARG A 169 -5.77 11.83 0.53
CA ARG A 169 -4.81 12.41 -0.41
C ARG A 169 -4.90 11.82 -1.82
N GLY A 170 -5.81 10.87 -2.08
CA GLY A 170 -5.94 10.17 -3.36
C GLY A 170 -4.69 9.36 -3.73
N LEU A 171 -4.05 8.72 -2.75
CA LEU A 171 -2.85 7.90 -2.93
C LEU A 171 -3.15 6.41 -2.99
N VAL A 172 -4.35 6.00 -2.60
CA VAL A 172 -4.83 4.61 -2.64
C VAL A 172 -6.28 4.58 -3.11
N HIS A 173 -6.73 3.45 -3.64
CA HIS A 173 -8.13 3.26 -4.06
C HIS A 173 -9.04 2.92 -2.89
N ALA A 174 -8.51 2.19 -1.92
CA ALA A 174 -9.26 1.77 -0.74
C ALA A 174 -8.39 1.79 0.52
N ALA A 175 -9.02 2.13 1.65
CA ALA A 175 -8.43 2.07 2.97
C ALA A 175 -9.17 1.07 3.86
N GLY A 176 -8.44 0.14 4.47
CA GLY A 176 -8.98 -0.79 5.46
C GLY A 176 -9.24 -0.09 6.79
N VAL A 177 -10.46 -0.21 7.28
CA VAL A 177 -10.90 0.43 8.52
C VAL A 177 -11.50 -0.60 9.46
N HIS A 178 -11.01 -0.62 10.68
CA HIS A 178 -11.62 -1.34 11.78
C HIS A 178 -11.54 -0.50 13.06
N TRP A 179 -12.69 -0.26 13.66
CA TRP A 179 -12.80 0.57 14.83
C TRP A 179 -13.83 0.01 15.79
N PHE A 180 -13.37 -0.39 16.95
CA PHE A 180 -14.27 -0.90 17.97
C PHE A 180 -15.20 0.21 18.49
N SER A 181 -16.49 -0.09 18.53
CA SER A 181 -17.52 0.73 19.16
C SER A 181 -18.27 -0.12 20.17
N GLU A 182 -18.41 0.38 21.40
CA GLU A 182 -19.25 -0.25 22.45
C GLU A 182 -20.74 -0.27 22.05
N ARG A 183 -21.15 0.67 21.19
CA ARG A 183 -22.52 0.80 20.69
C ARG A 183 -22.83 -0.06 19.47
N GLY A 184 -21.85 -0.83 18.97
CA GLY A 184 -22.03 -1.77 17.87
C GLY A 184 -21.49 -1.32 16.50
N ARG A 185 -22.33 -1.31 15.44
CA ARG A 185 -21.90 -1.29 14.03
C ARG A 185 -21.36 0.04 13.49
N ASP A 186 -21.44 1.14 14.23
CA ASP A 186 -21.21 2.49 13.69
C ASP A 186 -19.78 3.01 13.91
N GLY A 187 -18.87 2.20 14.43
CA GLY A 187 -17.51 2.63 14.74
C GLY A 187 -16.71 3.05 13.50
N ASN A 188 -16.79 2.29 12.42
CA ASN A 188 -16.08 2.58 11.18
C ASN A 188 -16.64 3.81 10.48
N GLU A 189 -17.97 3.95 10.40
CA GLU A 189 -18.62 5.12 9.84
C GLU A 189 -18.25 6.38 10.61
N LEU A 190 -18.34 6.34 11.94
CA LEU A 190 -17.99 7.49 12.78
C LEU A 190 -16.54 7.93 12.60
N VAL A 191 -15.60 6.99 12.49
CA VAL A 191 -14.20 7.37 12.31
C VAL A 191 -13.94 7.91 10.91
N VAL A 192 -14.61 7.37 9.87
CA VAL A 192 -14.49 7.88 8.51
C VAL A 192 -15.11 9.26 8.39
N SER A 193 -16.37 9.45 8.84
CA SER A 193 -17.04 10.76 8.78
C SER A 193 -16.30 11.85 9.57
N THR A 194 -15.75 11.51 10.73
CA THR A 194 -14.98 12.48 11.54
C THR A 194 -13.59 12.79 10.98
N THR A 195 -12.99 11.87 10.23
CA THR A 195 -11.63 12.04 9.68
C THR A 195 -11.65 12.60 8.27
N LEU A 196 -12.55 12.13 7.42
CA LEU A 196 -12.60 12.42 5.99
C LEU A 196 -13.83 13.25 5.58
N GLY A 197 -14.86 13.30 6.41
CA GLY A 197 -16.17 13.88 6.05
C GLY A 197 -17.04 12.92 5.23
N SER A 198 -17.93 13.46 4.41
CA SER A 198 -18.82 12.73 3.49
C SER A 198 -18.16 12.42 2.14
N GLY A 199 -18.86 11.66 1.30
CA GLY A 199 -18.37 11.31 -0.04
C GLY A 199 -17.54 10.03 -0.07
N TYR A 200 -17.75 9.14 0.88
CA TYR A 200 -17.10 7.84 0.98
C TYR A 200 -18.12 6.72 1.17
N ARG A 201 -17.71 5.50 0.83
CA ARG A 201 -18.47 4.27 1.09
C ARG A 201 -17.63 3.28 1.86
N LEU A 202 -18.28 2.53 2.70
CA LEU A 202 -17.73 1.38 3.40
C LEU A 202 -18.24 0.11 2.71
N LEU A 203 -17.31 -0.70 2.20
CA LEU A 203 -17.55 -2.02 1.65
C LEU A 203 -17.20 -3.05 2.72
N HIS A 204 -18.21 -3.74 3.28
CA HIS A 204 -17.97 -4.70 4.36
C HIS A 204 -17.21 -5.93 3.86
N LEU A 205 -16.05 -6.20 4.43
CA LEU A 205 -15.26 -7.37 4.11
C LEU A 205 -15.57 -8.51 5.08
N ALA A 206 -15.42 -8.30 6.38
CA ALA A 206 -15.69 -9.32 7.38
C ALA A 206 -15.85 -8.72 8.77
N ARG A 207 -16.42 -9.48 9.68
CA ARG A 207 -16.33 -9.24 11.12
C ARG A 207 -15.33 -10.24 11.70
N TRP A 208 -14.30 -9.75 12.37
CA TRP A 208 -13.29 -10.60 12.95
C TRP A 208 -13.22 -10.59 14.48
N GLN A 209 -12.52 -11.57 15.04
CA GLN A 209 -12.22 -11.61 16.46
C GLN A 209 -10.85 -10.99 16.71
N GLU A 210 -10.81 -9.95 17.53
CA GLU A 210 -9.61 -9.38 18.09
C GLU A 210 -9.45 -9.80 19.55
N GLY A 211 -8.24 -10.10 19.98
CA GLY A 211 -7.97 -10.58 21.31
C GLY A 211 -6.49 -10.72 21.60
N VAL A 212 -6.20 -11.46 22.65
CA VAL A 212 -4.83 -11.68 23.12
C VAL A 212 -4.29 -12.99 22.56
N ALA A 213 -3.24 -12.91 21.74
CA ALA A 213 -2.38 -14.03 21.40
C ALA A 213 -1.45 -14.30 22.58
N LEU A 214 -1.37 -15.54 23.02
CA LEU A 214 -0.66 -15.98 24.22
C LEU A 214 0.34 -17.07 23.89
N ALA A 215 1.54 -16.97 24.47
CA ALA A 215 2.48 -18.08 24.44
C ALA A 215 1.86 -19.32 25.11
N PRO A 216 2.08 -20.53 24.57
CA PRO A 216 1.47 -21.77 25.13
C PRO A 216 1.84 -22.07 26.58
N SER A 217 2.93 -21.46 27.07
CA SER A 217 3.35 -21.55 28.48
C SER A 217 2.49 -20.74 29.46
N ILE A 218 1.71 -19.78 28.96
CA ILE A 218 0.88 -18.88 29.77
C ILE A 218 -0.46 -19.56 30.09
N ARG A 219 -0.70 -19.90 31.34
CA ARG A 219 -1.92 -20.62 31.82
C ARG A 219 -3.06 -19.70 32.26
N VAL A 220 -3.01 -18.42 31.92
CA VAL A 220 -4.05 -17.46 32.27
C VAL A 220 -5.21 -17.50 31.26
N ARG A 221 -6.44 -17.61 31.75
CA ARG A 221 -7.65 -17.85 30.95
C ARG A 221 -8.67 -16.71 31.01
N SER A 222 -8.34 -15.58 31.64
CA SER A 222 -9.22 -14.40 31.65
C SER A 222 -8.45 -13.13 31.40
N THR A 223 -9.09 -12.18 30.73
CA THR A 223 -8.52 -10.87 30.40
C THR A 223 -8.13 -10.09 31.65
N SER A 224 -8.97 -10.14 32.70
CA SER A 224 -8.72 -9.46 33.97
C SER A 224 -7.52 -10.04 34.71
N ALA A 225 -7.29 -11.35 34.64
CA ALA A 225 -6.12 -11.98 35.23
C ALA A 225 -4.85 -11.67 34.42
N LEU A 226 -4.95 -11.63 33.08
CA LEU A 226 -3.85 -11.21 32.21
C LEU A 226 -3.42 -9.77 32.49
N ALA A 227 -4.36 -8.83 32.63
CA ALA A 227 -4.07 -7.45 32.91
C ALA A 227 -3.30 -7.24 34.23
N ARG A 228 -3.49 -8.12 35.21
CA ARG A 228 -2.79 -8.09 36.52
C ARG A 228 -1.51 -8.92 36.57
N SER A 229 -1.27 -9.76 35.57
CA SER A 229 -0.09 -10.64 35.55
C SER A 229 1.19 -9.87 35.15
N ARG A 230 2.34 -10.38 35.64
CA ARG A 230 3.66 -9.84 35.29
C ARG A 230 4.24 -10.54 34.05
N ILE A 231 3.50 -10.48 32.93
CA ILE A 231 3.95 -11.04 31.66
C ILE A 231 4.55 -9.96 30.76
N ARG A 232 5.36 -10.38 29.80
CA ARG A 232 5.96 -9.49 28.80
C ARG A 232 4.98 -9.27 27.66
N TRP A 233 4.58 -8.04 27.44
CA TRP A 233 3.67 -7.66 26.35
C TRP A 233 4.45 -7.13 25.15
N VAL A 234 4.04 -7.55 23.94
CA VAL A 234 4.38 -6.83 22.71
C VAL A 234 3.31 -5.77 22.47
N GLY A 235 3.76 -4.54 22.23
CA GLY A 235 2.90 -3.41 21.89
C GLY A 235 2.56 -3.35 20.41
N ARG A 236 1.65 -2.44 20.07
CA ARG A 236 1.35 -2.02 18.70
C ARG A 236 1.64 -0.52 18.59
N GLU A 237 1.82 -0.06 17.36
CA GLU A 237 1.97 1.36 17.07
C GLU A 237 0.79 2.18 17.62
N GLU A 238 1.07 3.41 18.04
CA GLU A 238 0.06 4.31 18.59
C GLU A 238 -1.02 4.62 17.56
N GLY A 239 -2.29 4.62 18.01
CA GLY A 239 -3.44 4.91 17.17
C GLY A 239 -4.02 3.70 16.41
N SER A 240 -3.37 2.53 16.42
CA SER A 240 -3.98 1.31 15.85
C SER A 240 -5.12 0.78 16.72
N GLY A 241 -6.09 0.05 16.10
CA GLY A 241 -7.21 -0.60 16.81
C GLY A 241 -6.71 -1.54 17.90
N ALA A 242 -5.76 -2.38 17.54
CA ALA A 242 -5.15 -3.35 18.47
C ALA A 242 -4.40 -2.68 19.64
N ARG A 243 -3.77 -1.50 19.40
CA ARG A 243 -3.19 -0.74 20.50
C ARG A 243 -4.23 -0.23 21.46
N ARG A 244 -5.33 0.30 20.99
CA ARG A 244 -6.43 0.74 21.85
C ARG A 244 -7.08 -0.41 22.62
N CYS A 245 -7.24 -1.57 21.98
CA CYS A 245 -7.68 -2.78 22.65
C CYS A 245 -6.73 -3.15 23.80
N LEU A 246 -5.42 -3.14 23.55
CA LEU A 246 -4.39 -3.41 24.56
C LEU A 246 -4.42 -2.38 25.71
N ASP A 247 -4.52 -1.09 25.41
CA ASP A 247 -4.57 -0.02 26.40
C ASP A 247 -5.81 -0.14 27.30
N ARG A 248 -6.99 -0.45 26.74
CA ARG A 248 -8.20 -0.74 27.54
C ARG A 248 -8.03 -1.96 28.44
N LEU A 249 -7.46 -3.04 27.87
CA LEU A 249 -7.19 -4.27 28.62
C LEU A 249 -6.29 -4.02 29.83
N LEU A 250 -5.29 -3.17 29.70
CA LEU A 250 -4.29 -2.88 30.75
C LEU A 250 -4.71 -1.75 31.71
N GLY A 251 -5.95 -1.22 31.58
CA GLY A 251 -6.51 -0.26 32.53
C GLY A 251 -6.63 1.18 32.04
N GLY A 252 -6.62 1.37 30.71
CA GLY A 252 -6.97 2.63 30.04
C GLY A 252 -5.80 3.58 29.76
N PRO A 253 -6.04 4.59 28.91
CA PRO A 253 -5.06 5.63 28.57
C PRO A 253 -4.72 6.46 29.81
N GLY A 254 -3.46 6.65 30.10
CA GLY A 254 -2.97 7.50 31.20
C GLY A 254 -2.33 6.78 32.37
N ARG A 255 -2.60 5.49 32.59
CA ARG A 255 -1.87 4.71 33.61
C ARG A 255 -0.50 4.25 33.17
N THR A 256 -0.19 4.44 31.90
CA THR A 256 1.08 4.08 31.33
C THR A 256 1.47 5.05 30.23
N SER A 257 2.57 5.75 30.44
CA SER A 257 3.32 6.33 29.31
C SER A 257 3.68 5.16 28.38
N ALA A 258 2.89 5.03 27.33
CA ALA A 258 2.77 3.81 26.52
C ALA A 258 4.07 3.38 25.86
N SER A 259 4.93 4.32 25.44
CA SER A 259 6.22 4.04 24.78
C SER A 259 7.26 3.41 25.71
N LYS A 260 7.14 3.60 27.04
CA LYS A 260 8.10 3.05 28.02
C LYS A 260 7.78 1.64 28.51
N ARG A 261 6.62 1.07 28.15
CA ARG A 261 6.16 -0.24 28.66
C ARG A 261 6.45 -1.41 27.75
N PHE A 262 6.48 -1.21 26.45
CA PHE A 262 6.67 -2.30 25.51
C PHE A 262 8.10 -2.30 24.99
N ARG A 263 8.81 -3.38 25.31
CA ARG A 263 10.19 -3.57 24.81
C ARG A 263 10.21 -3.77 23.30
N HIS A 264 9.12 -4.31 22.76
CA HIS A 264 8.92 -4.55 21.34
C HIS A 264 7.56 -3.98 20.91
N VAL A 265 7.52 -3.34 19.75
CA VAL A 265 6.32 -2.80 19.11
C VAL A 265 6.23 -3.38 17.71
N ALA A 266 5.11 -4.03 17.41
CA ALA A 266 4.84 -4.62 16.11
C ALA A 266 3.98 -3.67 15.25
N SER A 267 4.21 -3.65 13.95
CA SER A 267 3.49 -2.83 12.97
C SER A 267 2.16 -3.46 12.52
N ASP A 268 1.97 -4.78 12.72
CA ASP A 268 0.79 -5.51 12.26
C ASP A 268 0.46 -6.70 13.17
N HIS A 269 -0.64 -7.41 12.86
CA HIS A 269 -1.11 -8.55 13.64
C HIS A 269 -0.16 -9.76 13.55
N ARG A 270 0.47 -9.99 12.38
CA ARG A 270 1.44 -11.08 12.20
C ARG A 270 2.73 -10.83 12.96
N GLY A 271 3.19 -9.58 12.98
CA GLY A 271 4.35 -9.17 13.77
C GLY A 271 4.14 -9.38 15.29
N VAL A 272 2.92 -9.14 15.78
CA VAL A 272 2.57 -9.49 17.17
C VAL A 272 2.68 -11.00 17.41
N ALA A 273 2.05 -11.80 16.54
CA ALA A 273 2.06 -13.24 16.66
C ALA A 273 3.49 -13.81 16.59
N GLN A 274 4.31 -13.32 15.67
CA GLN A 274 5.72 -13.70 15.54
C GLN A 274 6.55 -13.34 16.77
N ALA A 275 6.33 -12.14 17.35
CA ALA A 275 7.04 -11.74 18.57
C ALA A 275 6.73 -12.66 19.76
N VAL A 276 5.48 -13.12 19.87
CA VAL A 276 5.06 -14.08 20.91
C VAL A 276 5.60 -15.49 20.61
N ALA A 277 5.43 -15.97 19.39
CA ALA A 277 5.93 -17.29 18.98
C ALA A 277 7.46 -17.41 19.10
N GLY A 278 8.19 -16.33 18.79
CA GLY A 278 9.64 -16.23 18.94
C GLY A 278 10.14 -16.02 20.38
N GLY A 279 9.23 -15.96 21.37
CA GLY A 279 9.59 -15.82 22.77
C GLY A 279 10.08 -14.42 23.18
N TRP A 280 9.91 -13.41 22.33
CA TRP A 280 10.28 -12.02 22.66
C TRP A 280 9.25 -11.36 23.59
N ALA A 281 8.03 -11.86 23.55
CA ALA A 281 6.95 -11.49 24.44
C ALA A 281 6.15 -12.74 24.84
N ASP A 282 5.35 -12.62 25.91
CA ASP A 282 4.47 -13.68 26.38
C ASP A 282 3.04 -13.51 25.87
N ALA A 283 2.66 -12.27 25.53
CA ALA A 283 1.33 -11.91 25.04
C ALA A 283 1.33 -10.65 24.17
N GLY A 284 0.32 -10.53 23.30
CA GLY A 284 0.06 -9.33 22.51
C GLY A 284 -1.35 -9.34 21.90
N VAL A 285 -1.86 -8.16 21.54
CA VAL A 285 -3.19 -8.06 20.92
C VAL A 285 -3.07 -8.25 19.40
N ALA A 286 -3.80 -9.21 18.87
CA ALA A 286 -3.86 -9.53 17.46
C ALA A 286 -5.26 -10.06 17.07
N VAL A 287 -5.50 -10.24 15.77
CA VAL A 287 -6.65 -11.01 15.30
C VAL A 287 -6.42 -12.51 15.48
N ARG A 288 -7.50 -13.27 15.67
CA ARG A 288 -7.45 -14.71 15.95
C ARG A 288 -6.69 -15.49 14.87
N LEU A 289 -6.90 -15.17 13.61
CA LEU A 289 -6.18 -15.79 12.49
C LEU A 289 -4.66 -15.76 12.69
N ALA A 290 -4.11 -14.58 12.99
CA ALA A 290 -2.65 -14.44 13.15
C ALA A 290 -2.10 -15.21 14.34
N ALA A 291 -2.87 -15.33 15.42
CA ALA A 291 -2.49 -16.11 16.60
C ALA A 291 -2.50 -17.62 16.29
N GLU A 292 -3.58 -18.14 15.68
CA GLU A 292 -3.71 -19.58 15.39
C GLU A 292 -2.70 -20.04 14.33
N GLU A 293 -2.45 -19.25 13.26
CA GLU A 293 -1.40 -19.56 12.28
C GLU A 293 0.00 -19.64 12.89
N ALA A 294 0.25 -18.91 13.97
CA ALA A 294 1.52 -18.94 14.69
C ALA A 294 1.55 -20.02 15.81
N GLY A 295 0.52 -20.85 15.93
CA GLY A 295 0.43 -21.91 16.94
C GLY A 295 0.27 -21.40 18.38
N LEU A 296 -0.32 -20.21 18.53
CA LEU A 296 -0.50 -19.56 19.83
C LEU A 296 -1.91 -19.82 20.40
N ASP A 297 -2.01 -19.82 21.72
CA ASP A 297 -3.32 -19.74 22.40
C ASP A 297 -3.95 -18.37 22.12
N PHE A 298 -5.28 -18.33 22.05
CA PHE A 298 -6.02 -17.10 21.79
C PHE A 298 -7.13 -16.86 22.78
N LEU A 299 -7.17 -15.67 23.37
CA LEU A 299 -8.25 -15.22 24.24
C LEU A 299 -9.00 -14.05 23.60
N SER A 300 -10.22 -14.31 23.13
CA SER A 300 -11.06 -13.30 22.48
C SER A 300 -11.41 -12.16 23.43
N VAL A 301 -11.25 -10.91 22.99
CA VAL A 301 -11.59 -9.70 23.74
C VAL A 301 -12.79 -8.99 23.13
N GLN A 302 -12.80 -8.82 21.80
CA GLN A 302 -13.83 -8.08 21.09
C GLN A 302 -14.01 -8.60 19.67
N ARG A 303 -15.12 -8.16 19.04
CA ARG A 303 -15.34 -8.36 17.61
C ARG A 303 -15.42 -7.01 16.94
N GLU A 304 -14.80 -6.88 15.80
CA GLU A 304 -14.77 -5.64 15.00
C GLU A 304 -15.21 -5.92 13.57
N ASP A 305 -15.96 -5.01 13.00
CA ASP A 305 -16.21 -4.99 11.56
C ASP A 305 -14.96 -4.44 10.86
N TYR A 306 -14.51 -5.11 9.81
CA TYR A 306 -13.46 -4.63 8.92
C TYR A 306 -14.09 -4.27 7.59
N ASP A 307 -13.99 -3.00 7.26
CA ASP A 307 -14.53 -2.44 6.04
C ASP A 307 -13.41 -1.87 5.16
N LEU A 308 -13.63 -1.87 3.86
CA LEU A 308 -12.81 -1.15 2.89
C LEU A 308 -13.52 0.15 2.55
N CYS A 309 -12.94 1.27 3.00
CA CYS A 309 -13.41 2.62 2.68
C CYS A 309 -12.92 3.02 1.29
N VAL A 310 -13.84 3.46 0.42
CA VAL A 310 -13.56 3.91 -0.95
C VAL A 310 -14.21 5.28 -1.19
N PRO A 311 -13.58 6.20 -1.95
CA PRO A 311 -14.19 7.48 -2.30
C PRO A 311 -15.31 7.28 -3.32
N ASP A 312 -16.41 8.01 -3.21
CA ASP A 312 -17.50 8.01 -4.18
C ASP A 312 -17.01 8.35 -5.60
N ALA A 313 -16.04 9.26 -5.70
CA ALA A 313 -15.43 9.64 -6.97
C ALA A 313 -14.75 8.47 -7.72
N LEU A 314 -14.36 7.42 -7.02
CA LEU A 314 -13.74 6.22 -7.60
C LEU A 314 -14.71 5.04 -7.74
N CYS A 315 -15.99 5.17 -7.36
CA CYS A 315 -16.95 4.06 -7.45
C CYS A 315 -17.22 3.56 -8.89
N SER A 316 -16.97 4.38 -9.91
CA SER A 316 -17.03 3.99 -11.32
C SER A 316 -15.71 3.47 -11.89
N ASP A 317 -14.63 3.55 -11.12
CA ASP A 317 -13.32 3.04 -11.53
C ASP A 317 -13.36 1.52 -11.70
N ARG A 318 -12.75 1.01 -12.78
CA ARG A 318 -12.74 -0.43 -13.11
C ARG A 318 -12.23 -1.30 -11.96
N VAL A 319 -11.14 -0.87 -11.29
CA VAL A 319 -10.53 -1.66 -10.22
C VAL A 319 -11.37 -1.64 -8.95
N VAL A 320 -12.08 -0.55 -8.66
CA VAL A 320 -13.01 -0.43 -7.52
C VAL A 320 -14.28 -1.24 -7.78
N LEU A 321 -14.81 -1.20 -9.01
CA LEU A 321 -15.93 -2.06 -9.41
C LEU A 321 -15.58 -3.54 -9.29
N ALA A 322 -14.38 -3.96 -9.69
CA ALA A 322 -13.90 -5.32 -9.54
C ALA A 322 -13.79 -5.71 -8.05
N LEU A 323 -13.29 -4.82 -7.20
CA LEU A 323 -13.26 -5.02 -5.75
C LEU A 323 -14.67 -5.29 -5.20
N GLY A 324 -15.65 -4.45 -5.56
CA GLY A 324 -17.05 -4.64 -5.14
C GLY A 324 -17.64 -5.98 -5.63
N ARG A 325 -17.34 -6.41 -6.89
CA ARG A 325 -17.74 -7.73 -7.39
C ARG A 325 -17.10 -8.87 -6.60
N ALA A 326 -15.80 -8.77 -6.32
CA ALA A 326 -15.07 -9.78 -5.56
C ALA A 326 -15.64 -9.95 -4.15
N LEU A 327 -15.97 -8.88 -3.45
CA LEU A 327 -16.60 -8.94 -2.12
C LEU A 327 -18.00 -9.55 -2.15
N ARG A 328 -18.74 -9.46 -3.25
CA ARG A 328 -20.04 -10.13 -3.43
C ARG A 328 -19.91 -11.57 -3.93
N SER A 329 -18.70 -12.01 -4.30
CA SER A 329 -18.45 -13.36 -4.81
C SER A 329 -18.64 -14.44 -3.72
N GLY A 330 -19.36 -15.49 -4.05
CA GLY A 330 -19.48 -16.67 -3.18
C GLY A 330 -18.14 -17.37 -2.91
N VAL A 331 -17.19 -17.27 -3.85
CA VAL A 331 -15.84 -17.85 -3.71
C VAL A 331 -15.06 -17.10 -2.65
N VAL A 332 -14.96 -15.75 -2.72
CA VAL A 332 -14.27 -14.94 -1.72
C VAL A 332 -14.90 -15.10 -0.35
N ARG A 333 -16.24 -15.07 -0.28
CA ARG A 333 -16.99 -15.30 0.96
C ARG A 333 -16.65 -16.64 1.59
N LYS A 334 -16.53 -17.70 0.81
CA LYS A 334 -16.15 -19.03 1.31
C LYS A 334 -14.71 -19.03 1.83
N LEU A 335 -13.77 -18.48 1.06
CA LEU A 335 -12.36 -18.42 1.44
C LEU A 335 -12.18 -17.72 2.80
N TYR A 336 -12.83 -16.59 3.01
CA TYR A 336 -12.74 -15.84 4.27
C TYR A 336 -13.51 -16.50 5.42
N ARG A 337 -14.65 -17.15 5.14
CA ARG A 337 -15.45 -17.86 6.16
C ARG A 337 -14.68 -19.03 6.78
N ASP A 338 -13.81 -19.66 6.01
CA ASP A 338 -13.04 -20.80 6.45
C ASP A 338 -11.83 -20.38 7.33
N LEU A 339 -11.60 -19.07 7.52
CA LEU A 339 -10.53 -18.54 8.36
C LEU A 339 -10.94 -18.44 9.85
N PRO A 340 -10.02 -18.77 10.78
CA PRO A 340 -10.29 -18.62 12.20
C PRO A 340 -10.71 -17.20 12.59
N GLY A 341 -11.86 -17.10 13.23
CA GLY A 341 -12.36 -15.84 13.78
C GLY A 341 -13.00 -14.87 12.81
N TYR A 342 -13.16 -15.23 11.51
CA TYR A 342 -13.84 -14.42 10.52
C TYR A 342 -15.31 -14.78 10.38
N ASP A 343 -16.16 -13.76 10.30
CA ASP A 343 -17.59 -13.88 9.99
C ASP A 343 -17.90 -13.06 8.73
N THR A 344 -18.36 -13.74 7.68
CA THR A 344 -18.57 -13.16 6.34
C THR A 344 -20.04 -12.99 5.97
N ARG A 345 -20.97 -13.11 6.94
CA ARG A 345 -22.41 -13.05 6.66
C ARG A 345 -22.84 -11.76 5.96
N ARG A 346 -22.16 -10.66 6.28
CA ARG A 346 -22.40 -9.32 5.73
C ARG A 346 -21.42 -8.91 4.63
N MET A 347 -20.52 -9.79 4.22
CA MET A 347 -19.51 -9.49 3.18
C MET A 347 -20.18 -8.97 1.91
N GLY A 348 -19.70 -7.84 1.39
CA GLY A 348 -20.24 -7.16 0.21
C GLY A 348 -21.39 -6.20 0.49
N GLU A 349 -21.84 -6.03 1.75
CA GLU A 349 -22.74 -4.93 2.11
C GLU A 349 -22.02 -3.59 1.93
N GLU A 350 -22.75 -2.60 1.46
CA GLU A 350 -22.26 -1.23 1.26
C GLU A 350 -22.98 -0.27 2.19
N LYS A 351 -22.26 0.70 2.73
CA LYS A 351 -22.81 1.80 3.54
C LYS A 351 -22.21 3.12 3.07
N VAL A 352 -23.07 4.09 2.76
CA VAL A 352 -22.65 5.47 2.48
C VAL A 352 -22.28 6.14 3.78
N VAL A 353 -21.24 6.94 3.77
CA VAL A 353 -20.80 7.78 4.90
C VAL A 353 -21.33 9.19 4.67
N ASP A 354 -22.26 9.61 5.52
CA ASP A 354 -22.94 10.90 5.48
C ASP A 354 -22.22 11.96 6.33
#